data_d9a132e1ee56e4ccf03d0fc28635464b
#
_entry.id   d9a132e1ee56e4ccf03d0fc28635464b
#
_cell.length_a   1.000
_cell.length_b   1.000
_cell.length_c   1.000
_cell.angle_alpha   90.00
_cell.angle_beta   90.00
_cell.angle_gamma   90.00
#
_symmetry.space_group_name_H-M   'P 1'
#
loop_
_entity.id
_entity.type
_entity.pdbx_description
1 polymer ?
#
loop_
_entity_poly.entity_id
_entity_poly.type
_entity_poly.pdbx_seq_one_letter_code
_entity_poly.pdbx_strand_id
1 'polypeptide(L)'
;ERQFYESRYTAFIEGQNGRNAKIRHTERDRSIPDLLSSRKTCPEETIYQLGTLDEHASAEDLLNIVTEFIEEIKGKFGEHVHVLDWALHLDESTPHIHERHVFDCENKYGEIAPQQEKALEALGFDLPDPNKPLSRRNNRKITFDAACRKMLFEIAKRHGLELEEEAEYGNRQYLEKQDFILAKQKEQL
;
A
#
# COMPACT_ATOMS: atom_id res chain seq x y z
N GLU A 1 11.16 -3.39 8.33
CA GLU A 1 9.88 -2.88 8.87
C GLU A 1 9.99 -2.59 10.37
N ARG A 2 10.34 -3.57 11.22
CA ARG A 2 10.38 -3.42 12.69
C ARG A 2 11.25 -2.26 13.15
N GLN A 3 12.47 -2.15 12.64
CA GLN A 3 13.40 -1.07 12.99
C GLN A 3 12.83 0.32 12.65
N PHE A 4 12.13 0.44 11.51
CA PHE A 4 11.44 1.68 11.14
C PHE A 4 10.36 2.03 12.16
N TYR A 5 9.51 1.08 12.54
CA TYR A 5 8.45 1.30 13.52
C TYR A 5 9.01 1.68 14.90
N GLU A 6 10.07 1.01 15.36
CA GLU A 6 10.76 1.32 16.61
C GLU A 6 11.32 2.76 16.60
N SER A 7 11.98 3.17 15.52
CA SER A 7 12.55 4.52 15.43
C SER A 7 11.49 5.62 15.30
N ARG A 8 10.37 5.34 14.63
CA ARG A 8 9.40 6.37 14.24
C ARG A 8 8.21 6.48 15.19
N TYR A 9 7.74 5.37 15.77
CA TYR A 9 6.50 5.34 16.53
C TYR A 9 6.65 5.10 18.03
N THR A 10 7.87 4.97 18.55
CA THR A 10 8.09 4.79 20.00
C THR A 10 7.51 5.94 20.82
N ALA A 11 7.73 7.18 20.41
CA ALA A 11 7.16 8.35 21.10
C ALA A 11 5.62 8.33 21.13
N PHE A 12 4.98 7.93 20.05
CA PHE A 12 3.53 7.74 20.00
C PHE A 12 3.05 6.65 20.98
N ILE A 13 3.73 5.51 21.02
CA ILE A 13 3.40 4.40 21.94
C ILE A 13 3.55 4.84 23.39
N GLU A 14 4.68 5.46 23.74
CA GLU A 14 4.95 5.95 25.10
C GLU A 14 3.92 7.01 25.53
N GLY A 15 3.61 7.94 24.64
CA GLY A 15 2.60 8.96 24.90
C GLY A 15 1.20 8.38 25.08
N GLN A 16 0.80 7.42 24.25
CA GLN A 16 -0.49 6.71 24.38
C GLN A 16 -0.57 5.93 25.69
N ASN A 17 0.44 5.12 26.01
CA ASN A 17 0.48 4.32 27.23
C ASN A 17 0.50 5.20 28.48
N GLY A 18 1.24 6.31 28.45
CA GLY A 18 1.22 7.32 29.53
C GLY A 18 -0.17 7.94 29.74
N ARG A 19 -0.93 8.20 28.67
CA ARG A 19 -2.33 8.67 28.78
C ARG A 19 -3.25 7.60 29.34
N ASN A 20 -3.09 6.34 28.91
CA ASN A 20 -3.86 5.21 29.44
C ASN A 20 -3.64 5.02 30.94
N ALA A 21 -2.38 5.09 31.40
CA ALA A 21 -2.04 4.97 32.82
C ALA A 21 -2.72 6.05 33.67
N LYS A 22 -2.76 7.31 33.18
CA LYS A 22 -3.42 8.42 33.91
C LYS A 22 -4.92 8.19 34.11
N ILE A 23 -5.57 7.52 33.20
CA ILE A 23 -7.01 7.19 33.27
C ILE A 23 -7.27 5.77 33.77
N ARG A 24 -6.22 5.06 34.23
CA ARG A 24 -6.28 3.68 34.74
C ARG A 24 -6.80 2.64 33.73
N HIS A 25 -6.44 2.80 32.47
CA HIS A 25 -6.79 1.90 31.36
C HIS A 25 -5.55 1.28 30.71
N THR A 26 -4.66 0.71 31.53
CA THR A 26 -3.42 0.06 31.04
C THR A 26 -3.67 -1.18 30.20
N GLU A 27 -4.88 -1.75 30.26
CA GLU A 27 -5.30 -2.84 29.36
C GLU A 27 -5.35 -2.42 27.88
N ARG A 28 -5.27 -1.12 27.58
CA ARG A 28 -5.22 -0.53 26.23
C ARG A 28 -3.81 -0.19 25.77
N ASP A 29 -2.82 -0.47 26.60
CA ASP A 29 -1.43 -0.22 26.27
C ASP A 29 -1.02 -1.06 25.04
N ARG A 30 -0.17 -0.47 24.23
CA ARG A 30 0.33 -1.10 23.02
C ARG A 30 1.84 -1.09 22.99
N SER A 31 2.37 -1.98 22.17
CA SER A 31 3.78 -2.11 21.82
C SER A 31 3.99 -2.00 20.30
N ILE A 32 5.24 -1.91 19.88
CA ILE A 32 5.57 -1.94 18.44
C ILE A 32 5.08 -3.23 17.76
N PRO A 33 5.25 -4.45 18.35
CA PRO A 33 4.63 -5.65 17.80
C PRO A 33 3.10 -5.55 17.60
N ASP A 34 2.39 -4.87 18.51
CA ASP A 34 0.95 -4.68 18.36
C ASP A 34 0.60 -3.78 17.16
N LEU A 35 1.41 -2.75 16.88
CA LEU A 35 1.24 -1.94 15.68
C LEU A 35 1.47 -2.76 14.40
N LEU A 36 2.52 -3.57 14.37
CA LEU A 36 2.89 -4.41 13.22
C LEU A 36 1.87 -5.52 12.93
N SER A 37 1.14 -5.99 13.94
CA SER A 37 0.13 -7.06 13.80
C SER A 37 -1.30 -6.55 13.58
N SER A 38 -1.57 -5.29 13.88
CA SER A 38 -2.90 -4.72 13.77
C SER A 38 -3.23 -4.32 12.33
N ARG A 39 -4.35 -4.79 11.79
CA ARG A 39 -4.84 -4.45 10.45
C ARG A 39 -4.99 -2.94 10.18
N LYS A 40 -5.01 -2.11 11.21
CA LYS A 40 -5.14 -0.65 11.07
C LYS A 40 -3.82 0.10 11.04
N THR A 41 -2.75 -0.55 11.46
CA THR A 41 -1.46 0.10 11.69
C THR A 41 -0.26 -0.68 11.15
N CYS A 42 -0.46 -1.94 10.70
CA CYS A 42 0.58 -2.71 10.03
C CYS A 42 0.91 -2.09 8.66
N PRO A 43 2.09 -2.37 8.11
CA PRO A 43 2.39 -2.00 6.74
C PRO A 43 1.36 -2.60 5.78
N GLU A 44 0.95 -1.79 4.79
CA GLU A 44 0.16 -2.26 3.66
C GLU A 44 1.07 -2.94 2.64
N GLU A 45 0.50 -3.80 1.82
CA GLU A 45 1.19 -4.44 0.71
C GLU A 45 0.55 -4.02 -0.61
N THR A 46 1.41 -3.70 -1.58
CA THR A 46 1.01 -3.48 -2.97
C THR A 46 1.78 -4.45 -3.87
N ILE A 47 1.09 -5.03 -4.84
CA ILE A 47 1.69 -5.90 -5.84
C ILE A 47 1.70 -5.16 -7.17
N TYR A 48 2.89 -5.02 -7.76
CA TYR A 48 3.09 -4.43 -9.08
C TYR A 48 3.36 -5.52 -10.11
N GLN A 49 2.49 -5.62 -11.10
CA GLN A 49 2.62 -6.48 -12.26
C GLN A 49 2.25 -5.68 -13.51
N LEU A 50 3.02 -5.79 -14.57
CA LEU A 50 2.78 -5.12 -15.84
C LEU A 50 2.45 -6.15 -16.93
N GLY A 51 1.19 -6.17 -17.33
CA GLY A 51 0.66 -7.12 -18.31
C GLY A 51 -0.09 -8.31 -17.69
N THR A 52 -0.35 -9.30 -18.53
CA THR A 52 -1.13 -10.50 -18.22
C THR A 52 -0.23 -11.74 -18.15
N LEU A 53 -0.82 -12.91 -17.97
CA LEU A 53 -0.09 -14.19 -18.03
C LEU A 53 0.53 -14.45 -19.41
N ASP A 54 -0.18 -14.07 -20.48
CA ASP A 54 0.21 -14.37 -21.86
C ASP A 54 1.15 -13.29 -22.44
N GLU A 55 1.02 -12.05 -21.97
CA GLU A 55 1.83 -10.91 -22.42
C GLU A 55 2.15 -9.98 -21.25
N HIS A 56 3.39 -9.97 -20.83
CA HIS A 56 3.86 -9.18 -19.67
C HIS A 56 5.23 -8.56 -19.92
N ALA A 57 5.54 -7.52 -19.17
CA ALA A 57 6.86 -6.92 -19.16
C ALA A 57 7.94 -7.92 -18.71
N SER A 58 9.16 -7.75 -19.22
CA SER A 58 10.29 -8.50 -18.70
C SER A 58 10.55 -8.19 -17.23
N ALA A 59 11.24 -9.08 -16.51
CA ALA A 59 11.63 -8.82 -15.13
C ALA A 59 12.52 -7.57 -14.99
N GLU A 60 13.36 -7.31 -15.98
CA GLU A 60 14.25 -6.14 -16.03
C GLU A 60 13.45 -4.84 -16.23
N ASP A 61 12.51 -4.82 -17.17
CA ASP A 61 11.64 -3.65 -17.40
C ASP A 61 10.76 -3.38 -16.18
N LEU A 62 10.14 -4.42 -15.60
CA LEU A 62 9.36 -4.29 -14.38
C LEU A 62 10.20 -3.69 -13.24
N LEU A 63 11.41 -4.21 -13.03
CA LEU A 63 12.32 -3.71 -11.99
C LEU A 63 12.67 -2.23 -12.19
N ASN A 64 13.04 -1.84 -13.41
CA ASN A 64 13.40 -0.47 -13.75
C ASN A 64 12.21 0.48 -13.55
N ILE A 65 11.04 0.12 -14.05
CA ILE A 65 9.82 0.92 -13.96
C ILE A 65 9.37 1.09 -12.50
N VAL A 66 9.31 -0.01 -11.75
CA VAL A 66 8.84 0.06 -10.35
C VAL A 66 9.85 0.76 -9.44
N THR A 67 11.16 0.63 -9.71
CA THR A 67 12.19 1.38 -8.98
C THR A 67 12.04 2.89 -9.20
N GLU A 68 11.85 3.32 -10.45
CA GLU A 68 11.59 4.73 -10.78
C GLU A 68 10.29 5.22 -10.11
N PHE A 69 9.25 4.41 -10.14
CA PHE A 69 7.99 4.71 -9.47
C PHE A 69 8.14 4.88 -7.95
N ILE A 70 8.87 3.99 -7.28
CA ILE A 70 9.14 4.08 -5.84
C ILE A 70 9.90 5.38 -5.51
N GLU A 71 10.88 5.76 -6.33
CA GLU A 71 11.60 7.03 -6.12
C GLU A 71 10.68 8.25 -6.34
N GLU A 72 9.75 8.20 -7.31
CA GLU A 72 8.75 9.26 -7.47
C GLU A 72 7.77 9.32 -6.28
N ILE A 73 7.33 8.17 -5.74
CA ILE A 73 6.51 8.11 -4.50
C ILE A 73 7.24 8.76 -3.33
N LYS A 74 8.50 8.41 -3.12
CA LYS A 74 9.34 8.99 -2.05
C LYS A 74 9.51 10.50 -2.23
N GLY A 75 9.74 10.95 -3.45
CA GLY A 75 9.91 12.36 -3.76
C GLY A 75 8.63 13.20 -3.58
N LYS A 76 7.48 12.66 -3.96
CA LYS A 76 6.20 13.38 -3.93
C LYS A 76 5.45 13.26 -2.61
N PHE A 77 5.51 12.09 -1.97
CA PHE A 77 4.66 11.72 -0.85
C PHE A 77 5.44 11.27 0.39
N GLY A 78 6.78 11.28 0.35
CA GLY A 78 7.65 10.73 1.39
C GLY A 78 7.54 11.42 2.76
N GLU A 79 6.82 12.53 2.86
CA GLU A 79 6.46 13.11 4.14
C GLU A 79 5.49 12.23 4.93
N HIS A 80 4.60 11.52 4.24
CA HIS A 80 3.50 10.76 4.82
C HIS A 80 3.37 9.31 4.31
N VAL A 81 4.12 8.93 3.27
CA VAL A 81 4.14 7.58 2.70
C VAL A 81 5.56 7.02 2.74
N HIS A 82 5.75 5.97 3.51
CA HIS A 82 7.09 5.39 3.72
C HIS A 82 7.13 3.98 3.16
N VAL A 83 7.84 3.81 2.05
CA VAL A 83 8.17 2.49 1.50
C VAL A 83 9.22 1.86 2.39
N LEU A 84 8.90 0.70 2.95
CA LEU A 84 9.69 0.01 3.96
C LEU A 84 10.56 -1.10 3.38
N ASP A 85 9.98 -1.84 2.43
CA ASP A 85 10.59 -3.01 1.82
C ASP A 85 9.93 -3.34 0.49
N TRP A 86 10.64 -4.03 -0.40
CA TRP A 86 10.09 -4.59 -1.62
C TRP A 86 10.92 -5.76 -2.13
N ALA A 87 10.29 -6.70 -2.84
CA ALA A 87 10.93 -7.87 -3.39
C ALA A 87 10.38 -8.21 -4.77
N LEU A 88 11.28 -8.52 -5.73
CA LEU A 88 10.93 -9.05 -7.04
C LEU A 88 10.75 -10.57 -6.94
N HIS A 89 9.60 -11.06 -7.36
CA HIS A 89 9.24 -12.47 -7.42
C HIS A 89 9.30 -12.97 -8.85
N LEU A 90 10.02 -14.07 -9.07
CA LEU A 90 10.25 -14.72 -10.37
C LEU A 90 9.86 -16.20 -10.35
N ASP A 91 9.35 -16.70 -9.25
CA ASP A 91 8.99 -18.09 -9.02
C ASP A 91 7.54 -18.43 -9.40
N GLU A 92 6.79 -17.42 -9.84
CA GLU A 92 5.45 -17.57 -10.39
C GLU A 92 5.45 -17.33 -11.91
N SER A 93 4.28 -17.51 -12.55
CA SER A 93 4.13 -17.44 -14.01
C SER A 93 4.39 -16.07 -14.64
N THR A 94 4.31 -15.01 -13.84
CA THR A 94 4.57 -13.63 -14.26
C THR A 94 5.46 -12.91 -13.25
N PRO A 95 6.48 -12.15 -13.69
CA PRO A 95 7.26 -11.31 -12.81
C PRO A 95 6.37 -10.29 -12.09
N HIS A 96 6.53 -10.16 -10.78
CA HIS A 96 5.82 -9.15 -9.99
C HIS A 96 6.65 -8.70 -8.80
N ILE A 97 6.35 -7.50 -8.29
CA ILE A 97 7.04 -6.92 -7.15
C ILE A 97 6.03 -6.75 -6.02
N HIS A 98 6.34 -7.32 -4.85
CA HIS A 98 5.68 -7.02 -3.60
C HIS A 98 6.36 -5.83 -2.96
N GLU A 99 5.61 -4.82 -2.60
CA GLU A 99 6.10 -3.62 -1.93
C GLU A 99 5.31 -3.41 -0.65
N ARG A 100 6.01 -3.01 0.42
CA ARG A 100 5.43 -2.78 1.74
C ARG A 100 5.64 -1.34 2.15
N HIS A 101 4.55 -0.65 2.51
CA HIS A 101 4.58 0.75 2.94
C HIS A 101 3.66 1.02 4.13
N VAL A 102 3.85 2.18 4.73
CA VAL A 102 2.98 2.69 5.80
C VAL A 102 2.68 4.16 5.56
N PHE A 103 1.45 4.54 5.89
CA PHE A 103 1.02 5.93 5.94
C PHE A 103 1.09 6.44 7.37
N ASP A 104 1.67 7.61 7.58
CA ASP A 104 1.69 8.23 8.90
C ASP A 104 1.40 9.72 8.87
N CYS A 105 0.95 10.22 9.97
CA CYS A 105 0.68 11.63 10.15
C CYS A 105 0.76 11.99 11.64
N GLU A 106 1.00 13.27 11.91
CA GLU A 106 0.94 13.79 13.26
C GLU A 106 -0.49 13.70 13.83
N ASN A 107 -0.61 13.20 15.03
CA ASN A 107 -1.88 13.15 15.75
C ASN A 107 -2.14 14.47 16.51
N LYS A 108 -3.29 14.58 17.17
CA LYS A 108 -3.67 15.77 17.96
C LYS A 108 -2.76 16.08 19.16
N TYR A 109 -1.80 15.22 19.45
CA TYR A 109 -0.84 15.38 20.56
C TYR A 109 0.57 15.71 20.05
N GLY A 110 0.74 15.93 18.76
CA GLY A 110 2.06 16.19 18.15
C GLY A 110 2.91 14.94 17.97
N GLU A 111 2.32 13.74 18.01
CA GLU A 111 3.03 12.47 17.87
C GLU A 111 2.78 11.89 16.48
N ILE A 112 3.83 11.44 15.79
CA ILE A 112 3.70 10.73 14.51
C ILE A 112 3.16 9.32 14.77
N ALA A 113 2.08 8.98 14.09
CA ALA A 113 1.39 7.70 14.24
C ALA A 113 0.90 7.14 12.90
N PRO A 114 0.82 5.82 12.73
CA PRO A 114 0.22 5.23 11.54
C PRO A 114 -1.25 5.66 11.39
N GLN A 115 -1.56 6.42 10.33
CA GLN A 115 -2.89 7.01 10.10
C GLN A 115 -3.11 7.28 8.60
N GLN A 116 -3.58 6.30 7.85
CA GLN A 116 -3.76 6.39 6.40
C GLN A 116 -4.64 7.59 5.95
N GLU A 117 -5.85 7.70 6.45
CA GLU A 117 -6.78 8.74 5.99
C GLU A 117 -6.27 10.16 6.25
N LYS A 118 -5.66 10.40 7.41
CA LYS A 118 -5.09 11.71 7.73
C LYS A 118 -3.83 12.02 6.94
N ALA A 119 -2.98 11.03 6.71
CA ALA A 119 -1.81 11.16 5.86
C ALA A 119 -2.21 11.56 4.44
N LEU A 120 -3.20 10.88 3.88
CA LEU A 120 -3.70 11.16 2.53
C LEU A 120 -4.44 12.51 2.45
N GLU A 121 -5.14 12.91 3.52
CA GLU A 121 -5.74 14.25 3.62
C GLU A 121 -4.65 15.34 3.63
N ALA A 122 -3.59 15.16 4.41
CA ALA A 122 -2.45 16.08 4.47
C ALA A 122 -1.73 16.20 3.12
N LEU A 123 -1.67 15.12 2.35
CA LEU A 123 -1.15 15.11 0.97
C LEU A 123 -2.10 15.72 -0.07
N GLY A 124 -3.32 16.15 0.33
CA GLY A 124 -4.28 16.80 -0.54
C GLY A 124 -5.16 15.86 -1.37
N PHE A 125 -5.26 14.60 -0.99
CA PHE A 125 -6.17 13.66 -1.64
C PHE A 125 -7.60 13.82 -1.10
N ASP A 126 -8.55 14.01 -2.00
CA ASP A 126 -9.97 14.10 -1.67
C ASP A 126 -10.69 12.75 -1.68
N LEU A 127 -11.86 12.70 -1.06
CA LEU A 127 -12.77 11.56 -1.22
C LEU A 127 -13.27 11.47 -2.65
N PRO A 128 -13.51 10.29 -3.22
CA PRO A 128 -14.12 10.12 -4.54
C PRO A 128 -15.45 10.87 -4.68
N ASP A 129 -16.26 10.89 -3.62
CA ASP A 129 -17.48 11.67 -3.52
C ASP A 129 -17.46 12.49 -2.21
N PRO A 130 -17.13 13.80 -2.28
CA PRO A 130 -17.02 14.64 -1.09
C PRO A 130 -18.36 14.86 -0.37
N ASN A 131 -19.49 14.57 -1.02
CA ASN A 131 -20.82 14.69 -0.42
C ASN A 131 -21.25 13.46 0.38
N LYS A 132 -20.47 12.38 0.33
CA LYS A 132 -20.74 11.14 1.08
C LYS A 132 -19.77 10.97 2.24
N PRO A 133 -20.21 10.33 3.32
CA PRO A 133 -19.31 10.04 4.45
C PRO A 133 -18.21 9.05 4.06
N LEU A 134 -17.12 9.12 4.83
CA LEU A 134 -16.03 8.16 4.76
C LEU A 134 -16.55 6.72 4.92
N SER A 135 -16.17 5.84 4.02
CA SER A 135 -16.57 4.45 4.00
C SER A 135 -15.58 3.58 3.23
N ARG A 136 -15.74 2.26 3.26
CA ARG A 136 -14.93 1.33 2.45
C ARG A 136 -14.95 1.65 0.94
N ARG A 137 -16.04 2.25 0.44
CA ARG A 137 -16.21 2.59 -0.98
C ARG A 137 -16.02 4.10 -1.27
N ASN A 138 -15.71 4.87 -0.26
CA ASN A 138 -15.51 6.31 -0.38
C ASN A 138 -14.45 6.74 0.64
N ASN A 139 -13.17 6.61 0.27
CA ASN A 139 -12.02 6.95 1.10
C ASN A 139 -10.88 7.48 0.23
N ARG A 140 -9.95 8.18 0.84
CA ARG A 140 -8.83 8.83 0.13
C ARG A 140 -7.84 7.86 -0.47
N LYS A 141 -7.78 6.61 0.01
CA LYS A 141 -6.92 5.58 -0.59
C LYS A 141 -7.31 5.29 -2.03
N ILE A 142 -8.62 5.35 -2.36
CA ILE A 142 -9.11 5.12 -3.74
C ILE A 142 -8.54 6.18 -4.70
N THR A 143 -8.56 7.46 -4.32
CA THR A 143 -8.00 8.54 -5.14
C THR A 143 -6.49 8.52 -5.19
N PHE A 144 -5.83 8.17 -4.09
CA PHE A 144 -4.38 7.95 -4.05
C PHE A 144 -3.96 6.80 -4.98
N ASP A 145 -4.63 5.65 -4.90
CA ASP A 145 -4.32 4.48 -5.75
C ASP A 145 -4.53 4.79 -7.23
N ALA A 146 -5.57 5.55 -7.56
CA ALA A 146 -5.80 6.01 -8.94
C ALA A 146 -4.66 6.92 -9.43
N ALA A 147 -4.17 7.83 -8.59
CA ALA A 147 -3.04 8.69 -8.91
C ALA A 147 -1.73 7.89 -9.06
N CYS A 148 -1.48 6.93 -8.17
CA CYS A 148 -0.34 6.02 -8.24
C CYS A 148 -0.39 5.16 -9.52
N ARG A 149 -1.56 4.61 -9.85
CA ARG A 149 -1.73 3.84 -11.08
C ARG A 149 -1.42 4.68 -12.33
N LYS A 150 -1.93 5.91 -12.38
CA LYS A 150 -1.62 6.84 -13.48
C LYS A 150 -0.13 7.14 -13.57
N MET A 151 0.52 7.39 -12.46
CA MET A 151 1.96 7.67 -12.41
C MET A 151 2.77 6.46 -12.90
N LEU A 152 2.45 5.25 -12.42
CA LEU A 152 3.10 4.02 -12.88
C LEU A 152 2.90 3.79 -14.39
N PHE A 153 1.68 4.06 -14.89
CA PHE A 153 1.36 3.99 -16.33
C PHE A 153 2.22 4.94 -17.16
N GLU A 154 2.36 6.20 -16.73
CA GLU A 154 3.19 7.18 -17.44
C GLU A 154 4.68 6.82 -17.42
N ILE A 155 5.17 6.22 -16.32
CA ILE A 155 6.53 5.71 -16.24
C ILE A 155 6.71 4.54 -17.22
N ALA A 156 5.83 3.56 -17.20
CA ALA A 156 5.89 2.41 -18.10
C ALA A 156 5.87 2.85 -19.58
N LYS A 157 5.07 3.85 -19.91
CA LYS A 157 5.03 4.44 -21.26
C LYS A 157 6.35 5.10 -21.64
N ARG A 158 7.03 5.81 -20.71
CA ARG A 158 8.38 6.36 -20.94
C ARG A 158 9.42 5.26 -21.20
N HIS A 159 9.24 4.10 -20.61
CA HIS A 159 10.08 2.90 -20.87
C HIS A 159 9.69 2.14 -22.15
N GLY A 160 8.74 2.65 -22.93
CA GLY A 160 8.36 2.09 -24.23
C GLY A 160 7.34 0.96 -24.16
N LEU A 161 6.68 0.74 -23.01
CA LEU A 161 5.60 -0.22 -22.92
C LEU A 161 4.28 0.38 -23.42
N GLU A 162 3.59 -0.36 -24.27
CA GLU A 162 2.22 -0.07 -24.68
C GLU A 162 1.26 -0.78 -23.72
N LEU A 163 0.61 -0.02 -22.85
CA LEU A 163 -0.35 -0.51 -21.88
C LEU A 163 -1.73 0.05 -22.16
N GLU A 164 -2.76 -0.74 -21.90
CA GLU A 164 -4.15 -0.27 -21.99
C GLU A 164 -4.45 0.77 -20.92
N GLU A 165 -4.99 1.93 -21.34
CA GLU A 165 -5.29 3.05 -20.44
C GLU A 165 -6.46 2.74 -19.50
N GLU A 166 -7.46 2.01 -19.99
CA GLU A 166 -8.61 1.63 -19.16
C GLU A 166 -8.30 0.43 -18.26
N ALA A 167 -8.72 0.53 -17.01
CA ALA A 167 -8.61 -0.59 -16.08
C ALA A 167 -9.61 -1.67 -16.45
N GLU A 168 -9.13 -2.83 -16.87
CA GLU A 168 -9.99 -4.01 -16.94
C GLU A 168 -10.32 -4.48 -15.52
N TYR A 169 -11.50 -4.13 -15.06
CA TYR A 169 -12.08 -4.73 -13.86
C TYR A 169 -12.66 -6.09 -14.26
N GLY A 170 -11.81 -7.13 -14.25
CA GLY A 170 -12.32 -8.49 -14.38
C GLY A 170 -13.33 -8.75 -13.26
N ASN A 171 -14.58 -9.07 -13.62
CA ASN A 171 -15.62 -9.57 -12.68
C ASN A 171 -15.26 -10.95 -12.10
N ARG A 172 -13.97 -11.22 -11.86
CA ARG A 172 -13.49 -12.46 -11.29
C ARG A 172 -13.67 -12.41 -9.79
N GLN A 173 -14.39 -13.40 -9.24
CA GLN A 173 -14.39 -13.61 -7.79
C GLN A 173 -12.96 -13.90 -7.33
N TYR A 174 -12.54 -13.29 -6.21
CA TYR A 174 -11.32 -13.67 -5.54
C TYR A 174 -11.39 -15.17 -5.21
N LEU A 175 -10.42 -15.93 -5.71
CA LEU A 175 -10.23 -17.33 -5.38
C LEU A 175 -8.96 -17.48 -4.55
N GLU A 176 -9.01 -18.30 -3.52
CA GLU A 176 -7.80 -18.73 -2.83
C GLU A 176 -6.85 -19.40 -3.84
N LYS A 177 -5.52 -19.30 -3.63
CA LYS A 177 -4.50 -19.77 -4.57
C LYS A 177 -4.76 -21.22 -5.04
N GLN A 178 -5.17 -22.11 -4.16
CA GLN A 178 -5.48 -23.50 -4.51
C GLN A 178 -6.72 -23.64 -5.38
N ASP A 179 -7.77 -22.88 -5.10
CA ASP A 179 -9.00 -22.88 -5.90
C ASP A 179 -8.78 -22.29 -7.28
N PHE A 180 -7.93 -21.25 -7.37
CA PHE A 180 -7.51 -20.67 -8.66
C PHE A 180 -6.74 -21.68 -9.51
N ILE A 181 -5.78 -22.42 -8.93
CA ILE A 181 -5.01 -23.46 -9.62
C ILE A 181 -5.96 -24.57 -10.11
N LEU A 182 -6.89 -25.03 -9.27
CA LEU A 182 -7.88 -26.04 -9.64
C LEU A 182 -8.83 -25.55 -10.74
N ALA A 183 -9.25 -24.29 -10.71
CA ALA A 183 -10.07 -23.70 -11.76
C ALA A 183 -9.32 -23.67 -13.09
N LYS A 184 -8.05 -23.24 -13.08
CA LYS A 184 -7.19 -23.22 -14.28
C LYS A 184 -6.92 -24.63 -14.85
N GLN A 185 -6.68 -25.62 -14.01
CA GLN A 185 -6.51 -27.02 -14.46
C GLN A 185 -7.78 -27.59 -15.10
N LYS A 186 -8.96 -27.18 -14.62
CA LYS A 186 -10.24 -27.59 -15.23
C LYS A 186 -10.52 -26.90 -16.57
N GLU A 187 -10.05 -25.67 -16.79
CA GLU A 187 -10.16 -24.96 -18.06
C GLU A 187 -9.27 -25.58 -19.15
N GLN A 188 -8.20 -26.30 -18.79
CA GLN A 188 -7.25 -26.94 -19.70
C GLN A 188 -7.61 -28.39 -20.08
N LEU A 189 -8.64 -28.97 -19.50
CA LEU A 189 -9.18 -30.32 -19.79
C LEU A 189 -10.41 -30.26 -20.70
#